data_692150052fc96dcb07ca87e2022bd0c3
#
_entry.id   692150052fc96dcb07ca87e2022bd0c3
#
_cell.length_a   1.000
_cell.length_b   1.000
_cell.length_c   1.000
_cell.angle_alpha   90.00
_cell.angle_beta   90.00
_cell.angle_gamma   90.00
#
_symmetry.space_group_name_H-M   'P 1'
#
loop_
_entity.id
_entity.type
_entity.pdbx_description
1 polymer ?
#
loop_
_entity_poly.entity_id
_entity_poly.type
_entity_poly.pdbx_seq_one_letter_code
_entity_poly.pdbx_strand_id
1 'polypeptide(L)'
;MNPRYTEVKWKTGSVFKADPDLALYEIEQLDEANGGKAPDGALVEHAKNPKSVLHNEFEWDDSIAGYKYRLETERKIKRSLVVVREDITDQNDNPIEIRVFQRATLQSENHAPRRIWWNTFDMLKDPCGREQLLGNARKELNQFRNKYQALTELSDILNPIEEFLKS
;
A
#
# COMPACT_ATOMS: atom_id res chain seq x y z
N MET A 1 -3.81 -28.42 -5.37
CA MET A 1 -2.70 -27.46 -5.68
C MET A 1 -2.78 -27.12 -7.15
N ASN A 2 -2.99 -25.86 -7.48
CA ASN A 2 -3.08 -25.43 -8.88
C ASN A 2 -1.68 -25.57 -9.51
N PRO A 3 -1.51 -26.33 -10.62
CA PRO A 3 -0.20 -26.57 -11.23
C PRO A 3 0.51 -25.31 -11.77
N ARG A 4 -0.16 -24.17 -11.73
CA ARG A 4 0.39 -22.87 -12.18
C ARG A 4 1.31 -22.21 -11.15
N TYR A 5 1.27 -22.64 -9.86
CA TYR A 5 1.95 -21.96 -8.78
C TYR A 5 2.81 -22.95 -7.99
N THR A 6 4.05 -22.55 -7.68
CA THR A 6 4.96 -23.35 -6.84
C THR A 6 4.61 -23.21 -5.36
N GLU A 7 4.13 -22.03 -4.96
CA GLU A 7 3.75 -21.69 -3.58
C GLU A 7 2.72 -20.57 -3.63
N VAL A 8 1.72 -20.63 -2.75
CA VAL A 8 0.76 -19.54 -2.53
C VAL A 8 0.95 -19.00 -1.12
N LYS A 9 1.08 -17.69 -1.00
CA LYS A 9 1.21 -17.03 0.31
C LYS A 9 0.71 -15.60 0.28
N TRP A 10 0.32 -15.12 1.43
CA TRP A 10 0.04 -13.71 1.59
C TRP A 10 1.34 -12.89 1.47
N LYS A 11 1.24 -11.74 0.82
CA LYS A 11 2.36 -10.78 0.74
C LYS A 11 2.85 -10.43 2.15
N THR A 12 4.16 -10.32 2.32
CA THR A 12 4.79 -9.86 3.56
C THR A 12 4.18 -8.54 4.05
N GLY A 13 3.76 -8.52 5.32
CA GLY A 13 3.05 -7.38 5.92
C GLY A 13 1.53 -7.38 5.68
N SER A 14 0.98 -8.41 5.05
CA SER A 14 -0.46 -8.65 5.01
C SER A 14 -1.00 -8.96 6.40
N VAL A 15 -2.27 -8.62 6.62
CA VAL A 15 -2.99 -8.87 7.88
C VAL A 15 -3.96 -10.05 7.79
N PHE A 16 -4.06 -10.69 6.61
CA PHE A 16 -4.98 -11.80 6.38
C PHE A 16 -4.50 -13.07 7.09
N LYS A 17 -5.46 -13.83 7.63
CA LYS A 17 -5.21 -15.04 8.44
C LYS A 17 -5.71 -16.32 7.78
N ALA A 18 -6.60 -16.19 6.79
CA ALA A 18 -7.09 -17.33 6.02
C ALA A 18 -5.93 -18.07 5.37
N ASP A 19 -6.09 -19.40 5.22
CA ASP A 19 -5.13 -20.21 4.46
C ASP A 19 -5.06 -19.70 3.02
N PRO A 20 -3.88 -19.31 2.50
CA PRO A 20 -3.76 -18.70 1.19
C PRO A 20 -4.09 -19.64 0.02
N ASP A 21 -3.82 -20.96 0.15
CA ASP A 21 -4.17 -21.94 -0.87
C ASP A 21 -5.69 -22.10 -0.98
N LEU A 22 -6.39 -22.18 0.17
CA LEU A 22 -7.85 -22.27 0.21
C LEU A 22 -8.50 -20.97 -0.25
N ALA A 23 -7.94 -19.83 0.14
CA ALA A 23 -8.42 -18.51 -0.33
C ALA A 23 -8.32 -18.37 -1.85
N LEU A 24 -7.17 -18.76 -2.42
CA LEU A 24 -6.99 -18.76 -3.87
C LEU A 24 -7.99 -19.71 -4.56
N TYR A 25 -8.18 -20.90 -4.03
CA TYR A 25 -9.13 -21.86 -4.57
C TYR A 25 -10.55 -21.29 -4.62
N GLU A 26 -11.03 -20.68 -3.52
CA GLU A 26 -12.38 -20.07 -3.51
C GLU A 26 -12.51 -18.92 -4.52
N ILE A 27 -11.46 -18.09 -4.66
CA ILE A 27 -11.46 -16.98 -5.62
C ILE A 27 -11.48 -17.51 -7.06
N GLU A 28 -10.70 -18.53 -7.38
CA GLU A 28 -10.70 -19.16 -8.70
C GLU A 28 -12.06 -19.78 -9.05
N GLN A 29 -12.71 -20.46 -8.12
CA GLN A 29 -14.07 -20.99 -8.30
C GLN A 29 -15.09 -19.86 -8.56
N LEU A 30 -14.96 -18.74 -7.84
CA LEU A 30 -15.80 -17.57 -8.03
C LEU A 30 -15.58 -16.93 -9.40
N ASP A 31 -14.34 -16.82 -9.86
CA ASP A 31 -14.00 -16.31 -11.17
C ASP A 31 -14.56 -17.23 -12.29
N GLU A 32 -14.40 -18.54 -12.18
CA GLU A 32 -14.95 -19.51 -13.13
C GLU A 32 -16.47 -19.39 -13.23
N ALA A 33 -17.17 -19.28 -12.09
CA ALA A 33 -18.61 -19.10 -12.06
C ALA A 33 -19.07 -17.79 -12.71
N ASN A 34 -18.18 -16.81 -12.85
CA ASN A 34 -18.43 -15.52 -13.49
C ASN A 34 -17.74 -15.38 -14.87
N GLY A 35 -17.49 -16.51 -15.57
CA GLY A 35 -16.87 -16.49 -16.89
C GLY A 35 -15.40 -16.09 -16.92
N GLY A 36 -14.67 -16.35 -15.83
CA GLY A 36 -13.23 -16.11 -15.68
C GLY A 36 -12.88 -14.75 -15.09
N LYS A 37 -13.85 -13.90 -14.77
CA LYS A 37 -13.65 -12.57 -14.15
C LYS A 37 -14.83 -12.21 -13.27
N ALA A 38 -14.67 -12.33 -11.96
CA ALA A 38 -15.69 -11.88 -11.01
C ALA A 38 -15.75 -10.34 -10.96
N PRO A 39 -16.96 -9.75 -10.92
CA PRO A 39 -17.12 -8.31 -10.76
C PRO A 39 -16.69 -7.83 -9.36
N ASP A 40 -16.41 -6.52 -9.23
CA ASP A 40 -16.16 -5.90 -7.93
C ASP A 40 -17.32 -6.19 -6.97
N GLY A 41 -16.97 -6.56 -5.73
CA GLY A 41 -17.94 -6.94 -4.69
C GLY A 41 -18.37 -8.41 -4.72
N ALA A 42 -18.12 -9.17 -5.77
CA ALA A 42 -18.50 -10.59 -5.85
C ALA A 42 -17.85 -11.40 -4.71
N LEU A 43 -16.60 -11.12 -4.37
CA LEU A 43 -15.90 -11.78 -3.28
C LEU A 43 -16.53 -11.44 -1.91
N VAL A 44 -16.99 -10.21 -1.71
CA VAL A 44 -17.68 -9.80 -0.49
C VAL A 44 -18.97 -10.58 -0.34
N GLU A 45 -19.77 -10.69 -1.42
CA GLU A 45 -21.02 -11.47 -1.41
C GLU A 45 -20.76 -12.95 -1.13
N HIS A 46 -19.73 -13.54 -1.76
CA HIS A 46 -19.32 -14.92 -1.52
C HIS A 46 -18.91 -15.14 -0.04
N ALA A 47 -18.09 -14.25 0.50
CA ALA A 47 -17.57 -14.33 1.86
C ALA A 47 -18.61 -14.06 2.95
N LYS A 48 -19.85 -13.57 2.62
CA LYS A 48 -20.98 -13.54 3.56
C LYS A 48 -21.35 -14.93 4.06
N ASN A 49 -21.05 -15.97 3.29
CA ASN A 49 -21.24 -17.35 3.73
C ASN A 49 -20.24 -17.68 4.85
N PRO A 50 -20.70 -18.05 6.07
CA PRO A 50 -19.80 -18.38 7.18
C PRO A 50 -18.89 -19.62 6.93
N LYS A 51 -19.17 -20.39 5.88
CA LYS A 51 -18.35 -21.52 5.48
C LYS A 51 -17.17 -21.12 4.59
N SER A 52 -17.17 -19.92 4.03
CA SER A 52 -16.04 -19.42 3.28
C SER A 52 -14.84 -19.22 4.20
N VAL A 53 -13.65 -19.64 3.75
CA VAL A 53 -12.40 -19.42 4.50
C VAL A 53 -12.09 -17.91 4.62
N LEU A 54 -12.65 -17.10 3.74
CA LEU A 54 -12.50 -15.65 3.72
C LEU A 54 -13.51 -14.92 4.61
N HIS A 55 -14.52 -15.61 5.19
CA HIS A 55 -15.56 -14.96 5.99
C HIS A 55 -14.98 -14.10 7.12
N ASN A 56 -14.02 -14.61 7.87
CA ASN A 56 -13.42 -13.91 9.01
C ASN A 56 -12.42 -12.81 8.61
N GLU A 57 -12.13 -12.64 7.33
CA GLU A 57 -11.29 -11.55 6.83
C GLU A 57 -12.06 -10.24 6.64
N PHE A 58 -13.40 -10.30 6.69
CA PHE A 58 -14.28 -9.14 6.57
C PHE A 58 -14.91 -8.77 7.91
N GLU A 59 -15.20 -7.48 8.07
CA GLU A 59 -15.95 -6.95 9.21
C GLU A 59 -17.43 -6.82 8.86
N TRP A 60 -18.26 -7.60 9.50
CA TRP A 60 -19.70 -7.69 9.22
C TRP A 60 -20.57 -6.80 10.10
N ASP A 61 -20.00 -6.20 11.16
CA ASP A 61 -20.71 -5.17 11.93
C ASP A 61 -20.68 -3.84 11.16
N ASP A 62 -21.84 -3.41 10.67
CA ASP A 62 -22.00 -2.20 9.86
C ASP A 62 -21.51 -0.94 10.60
N SER A 63 -21.64 -0.87 11.93
CA SER A 63 -21.14 0.26 12.71
C SER A 63 -19.62 0.36 12.68
N ILE A 64 -18.94 -0.76 12.83
CA ILE A 64 -17.48 -0.86 12.78
C ILE A 64 -16.98 -0.68 11.34
N ALA A 65 -17.65 -1.29 10.37
CA ALA A 65 -17.30 -1.15 8.96
C ALA A 65 -17.45 0.31 8.49
N GLY A 66 -18.52 0.98 8.91
CA GLY A 66 -18.74 2.39 8.61
C GLY A 66 -17.64 3.29 9.19
N TYR A 67 -17.17 3.02 10.41
CA TYR A 67 -16.05 3.75 11.00
C TYR A 67 -14.74 3.50 10.25
N LYS A 68 -14.43 2.25 9.93
CA LYS A 68 -13.23 1.90 9.12
C LYS A 68 -13.25 2.56 7.75
N TYR A 69 -14.40 2.60 7.09
CA TYR A 69 -14.56 3.31 5.83
C TYR A 69 -14.26 4.81 5.97
N ARG A 70 -14.75 5.46 7.03
CA ARG A 70 -14.47 6.87 7.29
C ARG A 70 -12.99 7.14 7.54
N LEU A 71 -12.30 6.25 8.29
CA LEU A 71 -10.84 6.33 8.47
C LEU A 71 -10.08 6.19 7.15
N GLU A 72 -10.52 5.30 6.27
CA GLU A 72 -9.87 5.15 4.96
C GLU A 72 -10.13 6.37 4.07
N THR A 73 -11.31 6.96 4.13
CA THR A 73 -11.62 8.22 3.45
C THR A 73 -10.74 9.36 3.95
N GLU A 74 -10.55 9.49 5.26
CA GLU A 74 -9.61 10.46 5.85
C GLU A 74 -8.18 10.27 5.29
N ARG A 75 -7.71 9.03 5.24
CA ARG A 75 -6.39 8.71 4.68
C ARG A 75 -6.27 9.05 3.20
N LYS A 76 -7.34 8.82 2.41
CA LYS A 76 -7.39 9.21 0.99
C LYS A 76 -7.33 10.72 0.83
N ILE A 77 -8.10 11.48 1.60
CA ILE A 77 -8.08 12.95 1.59
C ILE A 77 -6.66 13.45 1.84
N LYS A 78 -6.03 13.04 2.93
CA LYS A 78 -4.66 13.49 3.29
C LYS A 78 -3.61 13.10 2.25
N ARG A 79 -3.76 11.95 1.60
CA ARG A 79 -2.85 11.51 0.51
C ARG A 79 -3.06 12.26 -0.80
N SER A 80 -4.25 12.80 -1.03
CA SER A 80 -4.63 13.47 -2.27
C SER A 80 -4.35 14.97 -2.26
N LEU A 81 -4.09 15.55 -1.08
CA LEU A 81 -3.75 16.97 -0.98
C LEU A 81 -2.32 17.22 -1.46
N VAL A 82 -2.22 18.06 -2.49
CA VAL A 82 -0.95 18.51 -3.06
C VAL A 82 -0.92 20.04 -3.08
N VAL A 83 0.27 20.60 -3.08
CA VAL A 83 0.53 22.01 -3.41
C VAL A 83 1.36 22.08 -4.68
N VAL A 84 1.06 23.05 -5.52
CA VAL A 84 1.82 23.33 -6.73
C VAL A 84 2.95 24.29 -6.38
N ARG A 85 4.17 23.93 -6.76
CA ARG A 85 5.37 24.77 -6.62
C ARG A 85 5.77 25.27 -7.99
N GLU A 86 5.50 26.57 -8.24
CA GLU A 86 5.87 27.22 -9.51
C GLU A 86 7.37 27.55 -9.58
N ASP A 87 8.03 27.65 -8.43
CA ASP A 87 9.47 27.92 -8.32
C ASP A 87 10.36 26.68 -8.54
N ILE A 88 9.74 25.50 -8.68
CA ILE A 88 10.40 24.24 -8.99
C ILE A 88 9.63 23.57 -10.13
N THR A 89 10.33 23.30 -11.23
CA THR A 89 9.74 22.64 -12.39
C THR A 89 10.37 21.28 -12.65
N ASP A 90 9.64 20.42 -13.35
CA ASP A 90 10.16 19.18 -13.91
C ASP A 90 11.01 19.42 -15.16
N GLN A 91 11.47 18.34 -15.82
CA GLN A 91 12.30 18.41 -17.04
C GLN A 91 11.57 19.03 -18.26
N ASN A 92 10.24 19.22 -18.17
CA ASN A 92 9.39 19.77 -19.20
C ASN A 92 8.85 21.16 -18.83
N ASP A 93 9.46 21.82 -17.84
CA ASP A 93 9.03 23.12 -17.30
C ASP A 93 7.62 23.15 -16.69
N ASN A 94 7.07 21.97 -16.30
CA ASN A 94 5.81 21.93 -15.57
C ASN A 94 6.04 22.14 -14.07
N PRO A 95 5.16 22.88 -13.37
CA PRO A 95 5.19 23.01 -11.93
C PRO A 95 5.11 21.65 -11.22
N ILE A 96 5.88 21.47 -10.15
CA ILE A 96 5.89 20.20 -9.39
C ILE A 96 4.79 20.22 -8.33
N GLU A 97 4.03 19.15 -8.30
CA GLU A 97 3.06 18.86 -7.23
C GLU A 97 3.73 18.16 -6.04
N ILE A 98 3.64 18.77 -4.87
CA ILE A 98 4.19 18.23 -3.64
C ILE A 98 3.04 17.83 -2.71
N ARG A 99 3.05 16.60 -2.23
CA ARG A 99 2.07 16.13 -1.25
C ARG A 99 2.21 16.90 0.07
N VAL A 100 1.10 17.47 0.55
CA VAL A 100 1.08 18.30 1.77
C VAL A 100 1.34 17.48 3.02
N PHE A 101 0.80 16.26 3.11
CA PHE A 101 0.90 15.44 4.32
C PHE A 101 1.59 14.11 4.05
N GLN A 102 2.48 13.73 4.94
CA GLN A 102 3.17 12.44 4.96
C GLN A 102 2.84 11.69 6.24
N ARG A 103 2.87 10.35 6.16
CA ARG A 103 2.78 9.49 7.34
C ARG A 103 4.12 9.49 8.06
N ALA A 104 4.06 9.72 9.37
CA ALA A 104 5.23 9.70 10.23
C ALA A 104 4.93 8.95 11.54
N THR A 105 5.98 8.63 12.28
CA THR A 105 5.90 8.02 13.59
C THR A 105 6.56 8.95 14.60
N LEU A 106 5.77 9.47 15.54
CA LEU A 106 6.33 10.16 16.70
C LEU A 106 6.80 9.13 17.72
N GLN A 107 8.09 9.18 18.02
CA GLN A 107 8.67 8.48 19.16
C GLN A 107 8.42 9.30 20.43
N SER A 108 8.10 8.64 21.51
CA SER A 108 7.94 9.26 22.82
C SER A 108 8.64 8.40 23.86
N GLU A 109 9.40 9.00 24.73
CA GLU A 109 10.13 8.29 25.80
C GLU A 109 9.20 7.54 26.75
N ASN A 110 7.97 8.06 26.95
CA ASN A 110 7.03 7.56 27.95
C ASN A 110 5.75 6.94 27.37
N HIS A 111 5.58 6.88 26.05
CA HIS A 111 4.37 6.38 25.41
C HIS A 111 4.70 5.53 24.18
N ALA A 112 3.79 4.62 23.84
CA ALA A 112 3.91 3.83 22.61
C ALA A 112 4.02 4.75 21.38
N PRO A 113 4.81 4.36 20.38
CA PRO A 113 4.96 5.13 19.14
C PRO A 113 3.60 5.43 18.49
N ARG A 114 3.37 6.70 18.16
CA ARG A 114 2.10 7.13 17.53
C ARG A 114 2.29 7.41 16.06
N ARG A 115 1.45 6.85 15.22
CA ARG A 115 1.37 7.21 13.80
C ARG A 115 0.60 8.52 13.68
N ILE A 116 1.19 9.47 12.96
CA ILE A 116 0.62 10.79 12.70
C ILE A 116 0.64 11.11 11.21
N TRP A 117 -0.12 12.14 10.84
CA TRP A 117 0.07 12.86 9.58
C TRP A 117 0.83 14.12 9.89
N TRP A 118 1.96 14.32 9.22
CA TRP A 118 2.83 15.49 9.44
C TRP A 118 2.93 16.28 8.14
N ASN A 119 2.90 17.61 8.25
CA ASN A 119 3.07 18.47 7.08
C ASN A 119 4.47 18.26 6.50
N THR A 120 4.55 18.05 5.19
CA THR A 120 5.81 17.73 4.48
C THR A 120 6.85 18.84 4.64
N PHE A 121 6.41 20.10 4.61
CA PHE A 121 7.33 21.24 4.72
C PHE A 121 7.92 21.39 6.13
N ASP A 122 7.16 21.02 7.14
CA ASP A 122 7.66 20.99 8.52
C ASP A 122 8.58 19.79 8.74
N MET A 123 8.27 18.63 8.16
CA MET A 123 9.16 17.47 8.16
C MET A 123 10.52 17.77 7.53
N LEU A 124 10.54 18.55 6.44
CA LEU A 124 11.79 18.91 5.75
C LEU A 124 12.70 19.82 6.59
N LYS A 125 12.13 20.58 7.52
CA LYS A 125 12.87 21.47 8.45
C LYS A 125 13.36 20.73 9.69
N ASP A 126 12.68 19.64 10.06
CA ASP A 126 13.01 18.83 11.22
C ASP A 126 13.94 17.69 10.85
N PRO A 127 15.09 17.49 11.54
CA PRO A 127 16.05 16.43 11.21
C PRO A 127 15.44 15.02 11.26
N CYS A 128 14.64 14.73 12.30
CA CYS A 128 13.97 13.43 12.45
C CYS A 128 12.88 13.23 11.39
N GLY A 129 12.12 14.30 11.08
CA GLY A 129 11.14 14.31 10.01
C GLY A 129 11.78 14.03 8.65
N ARG A 130 12.90 14.68 8.35
CA ARG A 130 13.67 14.46 7.11
C ARG A 130 14.19 13.03 6.99
N GLU A 131 14.71 12.46 8.06
CA GLU A 131 15.17 11.07 8.09
C GLU A 131 14.00 10.10 7.81
N GLN A 132 12.83 10.33 8.40
CA GLN A 132 11.65 9.52 8.14
C GLN A 132 11.19 9.62 6.67
N LEU A 133 11.24 10.82 6.05
CA LEU A 133 10.95 10.99 4.63
C LEU A 133 11.91 10.18 3.76
N LEU A 134 13.21 10.27 4.02
CA LEU A 134 14.22 9.47 3.31
C LEU A 134 13.99 7.97 3.50
N GLY A 135 13.68 7.53 4.72
CA GLY A 135 13.37 6.14 5.01
C GLY A 135 12.12 5.64 4.26
N ASN A 136 11.10 6.47 4.12
CA ASN A 136 9.91 6.15 3.33
C ASN A 136 10.25 6.06 1.83
N ALA A 137 11.01 7.02 1.29
CA ALA A 137 11.46 7.00 -0.09
C ALA A 137 12.30 5.76 -0.41
N ARG A 138 13.23 5.36 0.47
CA ARG A 138 14.01 4.11 0.32
C ARG A 138 13.10 2.88 0.25
N LYS A 139 12.07 2.81 1.10
CA LYS A 139 11.11 1.69 1.08
C LYS A 139 10.33 1.64 -0.24
N GLU A 140 9.86 2.78 -0.74
CA GLU A 140 9.12 2.86 -2.00
C GLU A 140 10.00 2.47 -3.20
N LEU A 141 11.24 2.98 -3.25
CA LEU A 141 12.22 2.61 -4.28
C LEU A 141 12.56 1.12 -4.26
N ASN A 142 12.71 0.54 -3.07
CA ASN A 142 12.93 -0.90 -2.95
C ASN A 142 11.72 -1.72 -3.42
N GLN A 143 10.50 -1.26 -3.11
CA GLN A 143 9.27 -1.90 -3.61
C GLN A 143 9.16 -1.78 -5.13
N PHE A 144 9.48 -0.62 -5.69
CA PHE A 144 9.51 -0.40 -7.14
C PHE A 144 10.50 -1.35 -7.81
N ARG A 145 11.73 -1.39 -7.31
CA ARG A 145 12.77 -2.31 -7.82
C ARG A 145 12.29 -3.76 -7.78
N ASN A 146 11.81 -4.24 -6.63
CA ASN A 146 11.37 -5.62 -6.47
C ASN A 146 10.19 -5.99 -7.39
N LYS A 147 9.33 -5.02 -7.71
CA LYS A 147 8.19 -5.22 -8.59
C LYS A 147 8.59 -5.36 -10.06
N TYR A 148 9.61 -4.60 -10.48
CA TYR A 148 9.95 -4.44 -11.89
C TYR A 148 11.33 -4.98 -12.27
N GLN A 149 12.06 -5.64 -11.37
CA GLN A 149 13.42 -6.13 -11.60
C GLN A 149 13.56 -7.13 -12.75
N ALA A 150 12.45 -7.76 -13.19
CA ALA A 150 12.45 -8.65 -14.34
C ALA A 150 12.41 -7.91 -15.69
N LEU A 151 12.16 -6.59 -15.70
CA LEU A 151 12.12 -5.78 -16.91
C LEU A 151 13.51 -5.21 -17.20
N THR A 152 14.22 -5.84 -18.16
CA THR A 152 15.58 -5.43 -18.55
C THR A 152 15.62 -4.03 -19.14
N GLU A 153 14.51 -3.57 -19.74
CA GLU A 153 14.36 -2.23 -20.31
C GLU A 153 14.43 -1.13 -19.25
N LEU A 154 14.27 -1.47 -17.97
CA LEU A 154 14.36 -0.54 -16.85
C LEU A 154 15.74 -0.56 -16.15
N SER A 155 16.73 -1.28 -16.69
CA SER A 155 18.05 -1.41 -16.06
C SER A 155 18.72 -0.07 -15.76
N ASP A 156 18.58 0.91 -16.66
CA ASP A 156 19.15 2.27 -16.49
C ASP A 156 18.54 3.05 -15.32
N ILE A 157 17.37 2.64 -14.84
CA ILE A 157 16.70 3.20 -13.67
C ILE A 157 16.95 2.33 -12.44
N LEU A 158 16.84 1.02 -12.58
CA LEU A 158 16.93 0.07 -11.47
C LEU A 158 18.33 -0.01 -10.87
N ASN A 159 19.38 0.09 -11.69
CA ASN A 159 20.77 0.04 -11.21
C ASN A 159 21.12 1.21 -10.26
N PRO A 160 20.86 2.48 -10.59
CA PRO A 160 21.04 3.60 -9.66
C PRO A 160 20.23 3.48 -8.37
N ILE A 161 19.01 2.95 -8.46
CA ILE A 161 18.20 2.69 -7.26
C ILE A 161 18.89 1.65 -6.36
N GLU A 162 19.41 0.59 -6.94
CA GLU A 162 20.12 -0.45 -6.19
C GLU A 162 21.37 0.08 -5.49
N GLU A 163 22.15 0.91 -6.16
CA GLU A 163 23.33 1.57 -5.58
C GLU A 163 22.95 2.49 -4.42
N PHE A 164 21.90 3.31 -4.59
CA PHE A 164 21.40 4.18 -3.53
C PHE A 164 20.87 3.40 -2.31
N LEU A 165 20.25 2.24 -2.52
CA LEU A 165 19.73 1.42 -1.42
C LEU A 165 20.83 0.71 -0.62
N LYS A 166 22.05 0.53 -1.20
CA LYS A 166 23.22 -0.04 -0.54
C LYS A 166 24.05 0.98 0.24
N SER A 167 23.87 2.29 -0.05
CA SER A 167 24.53 3.39 0.64
C SER A 167 23.87 3.70 1.98
#